data_6bdc2ce7dee0d65610a12322f4751476
#
_entry.id   6bdc2ce7dee0d65610a12322f4751476
#
_cell.length_a   1.000
_cell.length_b   1.000
_cell.length_c   1.000
_cell.angle_alpha   90.00
_cell.angle_beta   90.00
_cell.angle_gamma   90.00
#
_symmetry.space_group_name_H-M   'P 1'
#
loop_
_entity.id
_entity.type
_entity.pdbx_description
1 polymer ?
#
loop_
_entity_poly.entity_id
_entity_poly.type
_entity_poly.pdbx_seq_one_letter_code
_entity_poly.pdbx_strand_id
1 'polypeptide(L)' 'VNAVASGPLATTAAKNIPGFSTMNSEWNDKAPLGWDTKNAEPVAKVINFLLSDYSEAITGEIIHVDGGAHAIGGSMLTD' A
#
# COMPACT_ATOMS: atom_id res chain seq x y z
N VAL A 1 12.16 -14.79 3.62
CA VAL A 1 11.40 -13.70 4.26
C VAL A 1 11.20 -12.57 3.28
N ASN A 2 9.98 -12.08 3.17
CA ASN A 2 9.64 -10.93 2.31
C ASN A 2 8.89 -9.89 3.13
N ALA A 3 8.87 -8.67 2.63
CA ALA A 3 8.13 -7.58 3.22
C ALA A 3 7.04 -7.08 2.27
N VAL A 4 5.96 -6.59 2.82
CA VAL A 4 4.90 -5.94 2.04
C VAL A 4 4.84 -4.48 2.47
N ALA A 5 5.04 -3.58 1.50
CA ALA A 5 4.92 -2.14 1.73
C ALA A 5 3.56 -1.68 1.20
N SER A 6 2.64 -1.47 2.12
CA SER A 6 1.25 -1.13 1.80
C SER A 6 1.05 0.37 1.70
N GLY A 7 0.11 0.79 0.87
CA GLY A 7 -0.49 2.11 0.98
C GLY A 7 -1.23 2.25 2.32
N PRO A 8 -1.68 3.45 2.67
CA PRO A 8 -2.34 3.67 3.97
C PRO A 8 -3.67 2.92 4.06
N LEU A 9 -3.94 2.36 5.23
CA LEU A 9 -5.20 1.68 5.51
C LEU A 9 -5.90 2.36 6.69
N ALA A 10 -7.21 2.55 6.56
CA ALA A 10 -8.03 3.25 7.54
C ALA A 10 -8.39 2.33 8.69
N THR A 11 -7.46 2.14 9.62
CA THR A 11 -7.74 1.46 10.89
C THR A 11 -8.30 2.46 11.88
N THR A 12 -8.88 1.96 12.98
CA THR A 12 -9.36 2.84 14.04
C THR A 12 -8.25 3.75 14.58
N ALA A 13 -7.06 3.18 14.78
CA ALA A 13 -5.92 3.96 15.27
C ALA A 13 -5.48 5.01 14.24
N ALA A 14 -5.41 4.63 12.97
CA ALA A 14 -4.98 5.53 11.90
C ALA A 14 -5.93 6.70 11.71
N LYS A 15 -7.24 6.47 11.84
CA LYS A 15 -8.24 7.53 11.67
C LYS A 15 -8.08 8.66 12.66
N ASN A 16 -7.45 8.39 13.80
CA ASN A 16 -7.25 9.39 14.86
C ASN A 16 -5.95 10.17 14.67
N ILE A 17 -5.17 9.86 13.64
CA ILE A 17 -3.93 10.60 13.35
C ILE A 17 -4.28 11.89 12.64
N PRO A 18 -3.81 13.06 13.14
CA PRO A 18 -4.04 14.32 12.44
C PRO A 18 -3.50 14.27 11.02
N GLY A 19 -4.30 14.77 10.07
CA GLY A 19 -3.91 14.80 8.66
C GLY A 19 -4.13 13.50 7.91
N PHE A 20 -4.69 12.47 8.54
CA PHE A 20 -4.89 11.19 7.88
C PHE A 20 -5.81 11.29 6.66
N SER A 21 -6.91 12.03 6.78
CA SER A 21 -7.84 12.16 5.65
C SER A 21 -7.20 12.90 4.47
N THR A 22 -6.37 13.89 4.73
CA THR A 22 -5.63 14.59 3.67
C THR A 22 -4.67 13.64 2.98
N MET A 23 -3.93 12.85 3.75
CA MET A 23 -3.02 11.85 3.19
C MET A 23 -3.78 10.84 2.33
N ASN A 24 -4.95 10.40 2.77
CA ASN A 24 -5.76 9.47 2.00
C ASN A 24 -6.16 10.04 0.64
N SER A 25 -6.62 11.29 0.61
CA SER A 25 -7.01 11.95 -0.62
C SER A 25 -5.84 12.08 -1.57
N GLU A 26 -4.69 12.50 -1.05
CA GLU A 26 -3.49 12.65 -1.87
C GLU A 26 -3.04 11.31 -2.43
N TRP A 27 -3.08 10.26 -1.62
CA TRP A 27 -2.65 8.95 -2.08
C TRP A 27 -3.53 8.44 -3.21
N ASN A 28 -4.84 8.55 -3.05
CA ASN A 28 -5.77 8.12 -4.09
C ASN A 28 -5.58 8.92 -5.37
N ASP A 29 -5.39 10.23 -5.26
CA ASP A 29 -5.22 11.09 -6.42
C ASP A 29 -3.91 10.83 -7.17
N LYS A 30 -2.85 10.49 -6.47
CA LYS A 30 -1.52 10.35 -7.05
C LYS A 30 -1.20 8.93 -7.48
N ALA A 31 -1.79 7.92 -6.84
CA ALA A 31 -1.54 6.54 -7.21
C ALA A 31 -2.12 6.24 -8.59
N PRO A 32 -1.30 5.72 -9.54
CA PRO A 32 -1.78 5.44 -10.89
C PRO A 32 -3.02 4.57 -10.97
N LEU A 33 -3.16 3.60 -10.07
CA LEU A 33 -4.33 2.72 -10.02
C LEU A 33 -5.40 3.21 -9.04
N GLY A 34 -5.16 4.36 -8.41
CA GLY A 34 -5.98 4.80 -7.30
C GLY A 34 -5.68 3.99 -6.04
N TRP A 35 -6.24 4.40 -4.94
CA TRP A 35 -6.05 3.70 -3.67
C TRP A 35 -7.26 3.92 -2.77
N ASP A 36 -7.86 2.83 -2.29
CA ASP A 36 -8.96 2.88 -1.35
C ASP A 36 -8.48 2.45 0.04
N THR A 37 -8.34 3.41 0.93
CA THR A 37 -7.84 3.15 2.29
C THR A 37 -8.75 2.26 3.12
N LYS A 38 -9.99 2.08 2.69
CA LYS A 38 -10.98 1.25 3.39
C LYS A 38 -10.95 -0.20 2.92
N ASN A 39 -10.19 -0.50 1.88
CA ASN A 39 -10.15 -1.82 1.28
C ASN A 39 -8.78 -2.48 1.49
N ALA A 40 -8.73 -3.42 2.42
CA ALA A 40 -7.49 -4.15 2.70
C ALA A 40 -7.30 -5.38 1.81
N GLU A 41 -8.26 -5.70 0.94
CA GLU A 41 -8.18 -6.91 0.12
C GLU A 41 -6.94 -7.01 -0.75
N PRO A 42 -6.52 -5.94 -1.47
CA PRO A 42 -5.33 -6.05 -2.30
C PRO A 42 -4.09 -6.45 -1.49
N VAL A 43 -3.93 -5.90 -0.29
CA VAL A 43 -2.82 -6.24 0.59
C VAL A 43 -2.95 -7.68 1.08
N ALA A 44 -4.15 -8.06 1.50
CA ALA A 44 -4.40 -9.43 1.99
C ALA A 44 -4.11 -10.48 0.92
N LYS A 45 -4.47 -10.20 -0.34
CA LYS A 45 -4.21 -11.12 -1.45
C LYS A 45 -2.72 -11.32 -1.68
N VAL A 46 -1.93 -10.27 -1.57
CA VAL A 46 -0.46 -10.37 -1.71
C VAL A 46 0.13 -11.17 -0.56
N ILE A 47 -0.33 -10.93 0.66
CA ILE A 47 0.13 -11.69 1.82
C ILE A 47 -0.20 -13.17 1.64
N ASN A 48 -1.41 -13.50 1.20
CA ASN A 48 -1.79 -14.88 0.93
C ASN A 48 -0.88 -15.53 -0.12
N PHE A 49 -0.57 -14.79 -1.18
CA PHE A 49 0.35 -15.29 -2.21
C PHE A 49 1.71 -15.60 -1.61
N LEU A 50 2.25 -14.69 -0.79
CA LEU A 50 3.57 -14.85 -0.21
C LEU A 50 3.63 -15.98 0.82
N LEU A 51 2.51 -16.31 1.45
CA LEU A 51 2.43 -17.41 2.39
C LEU A 51 2.14 -18.76 1.71
N SER A 52 1.88 -18.74 0.41
CA SER A 52 1.54 -19.93 -0.35
C SER A 52 2.77 -20.54 -1.02
N ASP A 53 2.61 -21.75 -1.54
CA ASP A 53 3.66 -22.40 -2.30
C ASP A 53 3.97 -21.72 -3.63
N TYR A 54 3.07 -20.88 -4.10
CA TYR A 54 3.29 -20.13 -5.34
C TYR A 54 4.47 -19.16 -5.25
N SER A 55 4.88 -18.78 -4.05
CA SER A 55 6.01 -17.89 -3.84
C SER A 55 7.28 -18.62 -3.42
N GLU A 56 7.37 -19.92 -3.69
CA GLU A 56 8.46 -20.77 -3.16
C GLU A 56 9.86 -20.31 -3.53
N ALA A 57 10.00 -19.61 -4.64
CA ALA A 57 11.29 -19.12 -5.11
C ALA A 57 11.50 -17.61 -4.86
N ILE A 58 10.68 -17.01 -3.98
CA ILE A 58 10.75 -15.57 -3.69
C ILE A 58 11.20 -15.37 -2.25
N THR A 59 12.31 -14.64 -2.09
CA THR A 59 12.76 -14.22 -0.76
C THR A 59 13.58 -12.95 -0.88
N GLY A 60 13.63 -12.18 0.19
CA GLY A 60 14.40 -10.95 0.22
C GLY A 60 13.76 -9.79 -0.53
N GLU A 61 12.47 -9.90 -0.87
CA GLU A 61 11.78 -8.87 -1.65
C GLU A 61 10.94 -7.95 -0.77
N ILE A 62 10.79 -6.72 -1.26
CA ILE A 62 9.79 -5.78 -0.73
C ILE A 62 8.77 -5.60 -1.83
N ILE A 63 7.53 -6.01 -1.57
CA ILE A 63 6.46 -5.92 -2.55
C ILE A 63 5.56 -4.76 -2.19
N HIS A 64 5.46 -3.80 -3.11
CA HIS A 64 4.65 -2.61 -2.91
C HIS A 64 3.20 -2.89 -3.31
N VAL A 65 2.27 -2.61 -2.41
CA VAL A 65 0.84 -2.72 -2.67
C VAL A 65 0.22 -1.37 -2.31
N ASP A 66 0.33 -0.42 -3.20
CA ASP A 66 0.03 0.98 -2.93
C ASP A 66 -0.60 1.72 -4.12
N GLY A 67 -1.13 0.96 -5.07
CA GLY A 67 -1.72 1.55 -6.28
C GLY A 67 -0.68 2.12 -7.24
N GLY A 68 0.58 1.83 -7.03
CA GLY A 68 1.68 2.32 -7.87
C GLY A 68 2.28 3.64 -7.40
N ALA A 69 1.88 4.14 -6.23
CA ALA A 69 2.35 5.43 -5.74
C ALA A 69 3.88 5.49 -5.63
N HIS A 70 4.52 4.40 -5.18
CA HIS A 70 5.98 4.37 -5.04
C HIS A 70 6.69 4.56 -6.38
N ALA A 71 6.08 4.11 -7.47
CA ALA A 71 6.69 4.15 -8.79
C ALA A 71 6.76 5.56 -9.39
N ILE A 72 5.99 6.50 -8.84
CA ILE A 72 6.05 7.89 -9.30
C ILE A 72 7.08 8.71 -8.51
N GLY A 73 7.97 8.04 -7.78
CA GLY A 73 9.14 8.66 -7.20
C GLY A 73 8.86 9.67 -6.10
N GLY A 74 7.78 9.50 -5.36
CA GLY A 74 7.45 10.42 -4.29
C GLY A 74 6.97 11.78 -4.77
N SER A 75 6.50 11.89 -6.01
CA SER A 75 6.01 13.15 -6.56
C SER A 75 4.84 13.72 -5.77
N MET A 76 4.22 12.93 -4.93
CA MET A 76 3.19 13.40 -4.00
C MET A 76 3.69 14.50 -3.08
N LEU A 77 4.98 14.53 -2.84
CA LEU A 77 5.59 15.48 -1.91
C LEU A 77 6.26 16.65 -2.61
N THR A 78 6.44 16.61 -3.91
CA THR A 78 7.26 17.56 -4.63
C THR A 78 6.48 18.51 -5.54
N ASP A 79 5.23 18.27 -5.68
CA ASP A 79 4.42 19.17 -6.51
C ASP A 79 4.10 20.46 -5.88
#